data_92039435a1e4dcb4136bdfeab122f24d
#
_entry.id   92039435a1e4dcb4136bdfeab122f24d
#
_cell.length_a   1.000
_cell.length_b   1.000
_cell.length_c   1.000
_cell.angle_alpha   90.00
_cell.angle_beta   90.00
_cell.angle_gamma   90.00
#
_symmetry.space_group_name_H-M   'P 1'
#
loop_
_entity.id
_entity.type
_entity.pdbx_description
1 polymer ?
#
loop_
_entity_poly.entity_id
_entity_poly.type
_entity_poly.pdbx_seq_one_letter_code
_entity_poly.pdbx_strand_id
1 'polypeptide(L)'
;MRTPALLAAALLVAAPAAHAAAYRLGQIEVAQPWSRPAAAGMTGAGYMTIANRGKTADTLKAVETAAARKVEIHSSSTAGGMMKMRRLENGLPIPAGRSVALAPGGNHLMMIGLTKALKSGDKVPATLVFASGTRLKIELSVGLSAPAAEGHSHH
;
A
#
# COMPACT_ATOMS: atom_id res chain seq x y z
N MET A 1 51.69 -20.66 37.82
CA MET A 1 51.01 -19.40 37.54
C MET A 1 50.02 -19.64 36.40
N ARG A 2 48.74 -19.64 36.70
CA ARG A 2 47.68 -19.87 35.72
C ARG A 2 47.00 -18.53 35.46
N THR A 3 47.09 -18.05 34.23
CA THR A 3 46.38 -16.85 33.75
C THR A 3 44.96 -17.23 33.36
N PRO A 4 43.93 -16.54 33.84
CA PRO A 4 42.58 -16.76 33.37
C PRO A 4 42.36 -16.01 32.06
N ALA A 5 41.90 -16.74 31.03
CA ALA A 5 41.42 -16.17 29.77
C ALA A 5 40.06 -15.52 30.01
N LEU A 6 39.97 -14.22 29.81
CA LEU A 6 38.72 -13.45 29.77
C LEU A 6 38.03 -13.74 28.44
N LEU A 7 36.96 -14.52 28.48
CA LEU A 7 36.02 -14.60 27.37
C LEU A 7 35.18 -13.30 27.33
N ALA A 8 35.45 -12.43 26.35
CA ALA A 8 34.60 -11.33 26.05
C ALA A 8 33.38 -11.84 25.24
N ALA A 9 32.23 -11.96 25.89
CA ALA A 9 30.98 -12.22 25.21
C ALA A 9 30.55 -10.96 24.48
N ALA A 10 30.67 -10.96 23.15
CA ALA A 10 30.11 -9.90 22.31
C ALA A 10 28.60 -10.08 22.28
N LEU A 11 27.85 -9.18 22.96
CA LEU A 11 26.40 -9.04 22.78
C LEU A 11 26.15 -8.48 21.37
N LEU A 12 25.71 -9.33 20.48
CA LEU A 12 25.11 -8.86 19.22
C LEU A 12 23.77 -8.23 19.55
N VAL A 13 23.74 -6.90 19.61
CA VAL A 13 22.47 -6.16 19.62
C VAL A 13 21.93 -6.21 18.21
N ALA A 14 20.96 -7.10 17.98
CA ALA A 14 20.20 -7.09 16.74
C ALA A 14 19.39 -5.79 16.68
N ALA A 15 19.76 -4.90 15.76
CA ALA A 15 18.96 -3.71 15.46
C ALA A 15 17.60 -4.18 14.92
N PRO A 16 16.46 -3.60 15.37
CA PRO A 16 15.16 -3.93 14.80
C PRO A 16 15.18 -3.55 13.33
N ALA A 17 14.87 -4.51 12.45
CA ALA A 17 14.66 -4.22 11.03
C ALA A 17 13.49 -3.23 10.91
N ALA A 18 13.75 -2.03 10.36
CA ALA A 18 12.71 -1.09 10.03
C ALA A 18 11.89 -1.70 8.90
N HIS A 19 10.73 -2.26 9.23
CA HIS A 19 9.80 -2.74 8.21
C HIS A 19 9.21 -1.55 7.46
N ALA A 20 9.17 -1.61 6.11
CA ALA A 20 8.36 -0.70 5.31
C ALA A 20 6.95 -0.67 5.92
N ALA A 21 6.36 0.53 6.09
CA ALA A 21 5.10 0.69 6.79
C ALA A 21 4.04 -0.28 6.26
N ALA A 22 3.70 -1.25 7.07
CA ALA A 22 2.63 -2.20 6.81
C ALA A 22 1.50 -1.90 7.80
N TYR A 23 0.29 -1.86 7.28
CA TYR A 23 -0.91 -1.65 8.06
C TYR A 23 -1.67 -2.95 8.16
N ARG A 24 -2.19 -3.26 9.33
CA ARG A 24 -2.91 -4.50 9.56
C ARG A 24 -4.12 -4.28 10.45
N LEU A 25 -5.24 -4.86 10.05
CA LEU A 25 -6.44 -4.95 10.86
C LEU A 25 -7.14 -6.28 10.56
N GLY A 26 -7.31 -7.10 11.59
CA GLY A 26 -7.84 -8.44 11.42
C GLY A 26 -6.98 -9.28 10.48
N GLN A 27 -7.56 -9.78 9.41
CA GLN A 27 -6.89 -10.61 8.40
C GLN A 27 -6.35 -9.80 7.19
N ILE A 28 -6.65 -8.52 7.15
CA ILE A 28 -6.21 -7.63 6.06
C ILE A 28 -4.88 -6.98 6.43
N GLU A 29 -3.94 -7.06 5.50
CA GLU A 29 -2.64 -6.41 5.58
C GLU A 29 -2.40 -5.58 4.32
N VAL A 30 -1.96 -4.33 4.50
CA VAL A 30 -1.62 -3.42 3.41
C VAL A 30 -0.15 -3.08 3.49
N ALA A 31 0.56 -3.31 2.42
CA ALA A 31 1.98 -3.00 2.30
C ALA A 31 2.23 -1.91 1.26
N GLN A 32 3.21 -1.06 1.54
CA GLN A 32 3.75 -0.05 0.64
C GLN A 32 2.69 0.85 -0.02
N PRO A 33 1.77 1.45 0.74
CA PRO A 33 0.84 2.40 0.15
C PRO A 33 1.57 3.67 -0.29
N TRP A 34 1.35 4.08 -1.54
CA TRP A 34 1.99 5.26 -2.10
C TRP A 34 1.15 5.92 -3.19
N SER A 35 1.50 7.15 -3.52
CA SER A 35 0.87 7.95 -4.57
C SER A 35 1.93 8.73 -5.34
N ARG A 36 1.65 9.08 -6.57
CA ARG A 36 2.50 10.00 -7.33
C ARG A 36 2.20 11.45 -6.95
N PRO A 37 3.20 12.36 -7.11
CA PRO A 37 2.95 13.79 -7.02
C PRO A 37 1.90 14.22 -8.04
N ALA A 38 1.02 15.13 -7.65
CA ALA A 38 0.01 15.72 -8.54
C ALA A 38 -0.42 17.10 -8.04
N ALA A 39 -0.83 17.97 -8.95
CA ALA A 39 -1.30 19.31 -8.60
C ALA A 39 -2.69 19.30 -7.99
N ALA A 40 -3.02 20.34 -7.22
CA ALA A 40 -4.37 20.56 -6.71
C ALA A 40 -5.39 20.64 -7.85
N GLY A 41 -6.59 20.10 -7.63
CA GLY A 41 -7.66 20.03 -8.61
C GLY A 41 -7.51 18.93 -9.66
N MET A 42 -6.34 18.32 -9.77
CA MET A 42 -6.07 17.23 -10.70
C MET A 42 -6.49 15.88 -10.12
N THR A 43 -6.31 14.82 -10.91
CA THR A 43 -6.52 13.45 -10.46
C THR A 43 -5.18 12.84 -10.04
N GLY A 44 -5.13 12.31 -8.83
CA GLY A 44 -4.00 11.54 -8.31
C GLY A 44 -4.22 10.04 -8.47
N ALA A 45 -3.15 9.27 -8.39
CA ALA A 45 -3.19 7.81 -8.43
C ALA A 45 -2.57 7.23 -7.17
N GLY A 46 -3.23 6.24 -6.57
CA GLY A 46 -2.76 5.54 -5.40
C GLY A 46 -2.54 4.05 -5.66
N TYR A 47 -1.52 3.51 -5.02
CA TYR A 47 -1.05 2.14 -5.20
C TYR A 47 -0.72 1.50 -3.86
N MET A 48 -0.85 0.20 -3.77
CA MET A 48 -0.51 -0.60 -2.60
C MET A 48 -0.63 -2.09 -2.91
N THR A 49 -0.16 -2.93 -2.01
CA THR A 49 -0.48 -4.37 -2.04
C THR A 49 -1.38 -4.69 -0.86
N ILE A 50 -2.48 -5.38 -1.13
CA ILE A 50 -3.46 -5.79 -0.12
C ILE A 50 -3.42 -7.32 -0.02
N ALA A 51 -3.13 -7.85 1.17
CA ALA A 51 -3.14 -9.27 1.45
C ALA A 51 -4.33 -9.62 2.35
N ASN A 52 -5.01 -10.70 1.99
CA ASN A 52 -6.03 -11.31 2.83
C ASN A 52 -5.46 -12.58 3.44
N ARG A 53 -5.11 -12.53 4.72
CA ARG A 53 -4.54 -13.66 5.49
C ARG A 53 -5.61 -14.63 6.01
N GLY A 54 -6.87 -14.31 5.80
CA GLY A 54 -8.00 -15.09 6.29
C GLY A 54 -8.39 -16.24 5.36
N LYS A 55 -9.41 -16.96 5.78
CA LYS A 55 -10.01 -18.09 5.05
C LYS A 55 -11.27 -17.69 4.28
N THR A 56 -11.71 -16.46 4.40
CA THR A 56 -12.87 -15.90 3.73
C THR A 56 -12.44 -14.78 2.80
N ALA A 57 -12.94 -14.79 1.57
CA ALA A 57 -12.71 -13.70 0.62
C ALA A 57 -13.29 -12.38 1.15
N ASP A 58 -12.66 -11.26 0.83
CA ASP A 58 -13.15 -9.93 1.10
C ASP A 58 -13.13 -9.08 -0.17
N THR A 59 -13.66 -7.89 -0.13
CA THR A 59 -13.67 -6.97 -1.25
C THR A 59 -13.38 -5.55 -0.74
N LEU A 60 -12.42 -4.88 -1.37
CA LEU A 60 -12.22 -3.45 -1.16
C LEU A 60 -13.35 -2.70 -1.86
N LYS A 61 -14.26 -2.11 -1.09
CA LYS A 61 -15.47 -1.45 -1.61
C LYS A 61 -15.26 0.03 -1.90
N ALA A 62 -14.49 0.70 -1.06
CA ALA A 62 -14.29 2.14 -1.16
C ALA A 62 -12.99 2.55 -0.46
N VAL A 63 -12.51 3.73 -0.83
CA VAL A 63 -11.43 4.42 -0.14
C VAL A 63 -11.86 5.84 0.16
N GLU A 64 -11.72 6.26 1.41
CA GLU A 64 -12.08 7.59 1.87
C GLU A 64 -10.82 8.39 2.19
N THR A 65 -10.74 9.61 1.74
CA THR A 65 -9.66 10.54 2.07
C THR A 65 -10.14 11.99 1.96
N ALA A 66 -9.64 12.85 2.84
CA ALA A 66 -9.85 14.29 2.74
C ALA A 66 -9.03 14.95 1.62
N ALA A 67 -8.04 14.25 1.07
CA ALA A 67 -7.15 14.76 0.03
C ALA A 67 -7.77 14.81 -1.37
N ALA A 68 -8.93 14.19 -1.58
CA ALA A 68 -9.65 14.20 -2.85
C ALA A 68 -11.15 14.32 -2.64
N ARG A 69 -11.85 14.86 -3.61
CA ARG A 69 -13.31 14.94 -3.57
C ARG A 69 -13.97 13.58 -3.69
N LYS A 70 -13.34 12.68 -4.43
CA LYS A 70 -13.84 11.33 -4.71
C LYS A 70 -12.68 10.38 -4.96
N VAL A 71 -12.81 9.14 -4.53
CA VAL A 71 -11.88 8.07 -4.87
C VAL A 71 -12.64 6.96 -5.58
N GLU A 72 -12.13 6.53 -6.71
CA GLU A 72 -12.63 5.37 -7.45
C GLU A 72 -11.56 4.29 -7.54
N ILE A 73 -11.98 3.05 -7.65
CA ILE A 73 -11.09 1.92 -7.88
C ILE A 73 -11.19 1.56 -9.36
N HIS A 74 -10.06 1.56 -10.05
CA HIS A 74 -9.97 1.27 -11.47
C HIS A 74 -9.07 0.08 -11.75
N SER A 75 -9.32 -0.59 -12.86
CA SER A 75 -8.43 -1.61 -13.42
C SER A 75 -8.02 -1.19 -14.82
N SER A 76 -6.73 -1.27 -15.09
CA SER A 76 -6.18 -1.10 -16.44
C SER A 76 -5.80 -2.45 -17.01
N SER A 77 -6.09 -2.66 -18.28
CA SER A 77 -5.65 -3.83 -19.03
C SER A 77 -5.24 -3.44 -20.44
N THR A 78 -4.32 -4.18 -21.02
CA THR A 78 -3.91 -3.99 -22.41
C THR A 78 -4.48 -5.13 -23.25
N ALA A 79 -5.28 -4.78 -24.25
CA ALA A 79 -5.83 -5.73 -25.21
C ALA A 79 -5.65 -5.17 -26.61
N GLY A 80 -5.05 -5.96 -27.53
CA GLY A 80 -4.83 -5.55 -28.91
C GLY A 80 -3.95 -4.30 -29.06
N GLY A 81 -2.96 -4.10 -28.16
CA GLY A 81 -2.07 -2.93 -28.17
C GLY A 81 -2.71 -1.64 -27.59
N MET A 82 -3.97 -1.70 -27.15
CA MET A 82 -4.67 -0.58 -26.54
C MET A 82 -4.84 -0.77 -25.05
N MET A 83 -4.53 0.27 -24.28
CA MET A 83 -4.83 0.31 -22.85
C MET A 83 -6.30 0.66 -22.63
N LYS A 84 -7.00 -0.19 -21.91
CA LYS A 84 -8.38 0.04 -21.46
C LYS A 84 -8.42 0.19 -19.96
N MET A 85 -9.07 1.25 -19.50
CA MET A 85 -9.31 1.52 -18.09
C MET A 85 -10.79 1.32 -17.78
N ARG A 86 -11.08 0.63 -16.70
CA ARG A 86 -12.44 0.35 -16.26
C ARG A 86 -12.59 0.61 -14.75
N ARG A 87 -13.64 1.32 -14.40
CA ARG A 87 -14.04 1.46 -12.99
C ARG A 87 -14.58 0.12 -12.47
N LEU A 88 -14.14 -0.26 -11.28
CA LEU A 88 -14.64 -1.44 -10.57
C LEU A 88 -15.79 -1.03 -9.64
N GLU A 89 -16.99 -0.96 -10.17
CA GLU A 89 -18.18 -0.48 -9.45
C GLU A 89 -18.53 -1.36 -8.24
N ASN A 90 -18.25 -2.66 -8.31
CA ASN A 90 -18.49 -3.62 -7.24
C ASN A 90 -17.29 -3.78 -6.30
N GLY A 91 -16.24 -2.99 -6.50
CA GLY A 91 -15.01 -3.04 -5.72
C GLY A 91 -13.97 -4.00 -6.27
N LEU A 92 -12.87 -4.13 -5.54
CA LEU A 92 -11.73 -4.99 -5.89
C LEU A 92 -11.76 -6.25 -5.01
N PRO A 93 -11.98 -7.44 -5.59
CA PRO A 93 -11.95 -8.69 -4.82
C PRO A 93 -10.56 -8.97 -4.26
N ILE A 94 -10.51 -9.37 -3.01
CA ILE A 94 -9.30 -9.85 -2.33
C ILE A 94 -9.55 -11.29 -1.87
N PRO A 95 -9.23 -12.29 -2.68
CA PRO A 95 -9.51 -13.69 -2.35
C PRO A 95 -8.81 -14.14 -1.08
N ALA A 96 -9.40 -15.10 -0.38
CA ALA A 96 -8.81 -15.69 0.82
C ALA A 96 -7.40 -16.23 0.57
N GLY A 97 -6.47 -15.94 1.44
CA GLY A 97 -5.07 -16.39 1.34
C GLY A 97 -4.27 -15.77 0.19
N ARG A 98 -4.79 -14.71 -0.46
CA ARG A 98 -4.16 -14.08 -1.63
C ARG A 98 -3.78 -12.63 -1.34
N SER A 99 -2.84 -12.15 -2.15
CA SER A 99 -2.47 -10.74 -2.23
C SER A 99 -2.89 -10.18 -3.59
N VAL A 100 -3.39 -8.96 -3.59
CA VAL A 100 -3.76 -8.22 -4.80
C VAL A 100 -2.96 -6.92 -4.83
N ALA A 101 -2.27 -6.70 -5.94
CA ALA A 101 -1.48 -5.49 -6.15
C ALA A 101 -2.32 -4.41 -6.85
N LEU A 102 -2.23 -3.19 -6.32
CA LEU A 102 -2.58 -1.98 -7.05
C LEU A 102 -1.25 -1.34 -7.45
N ALA A 103 -0.98 -1.30 -8.75
CA ALA A 103 0.30 -0.85 -9.29
C ALA A 103 0.10 -0.12 -10.61
N PRO A 104 1.06 0.72 -11.04
CA PRO A 104 0.99 1.36 -12.35
C PRO A 104 0.78 0.34 -13.47
N GLY A 105 -0.19 0.61 -14.35
CA GLY A 105 -0.56 -0.30 -15.45
C GLY A 105 -1.55 -1.41 -15.09
N GLY A 106 -1.93 -1.54 -13.82
CA GLY A 106 -2.90 -2.52 -13.32
C GLY A 106 -4.04 -1.86 -12.55
N ASN A 107 -4.46 -2.50 -11.46
CA ASN A 107 -5.43 -1.90 -10.55
C ASN A 107 -4.82 -0.66 -9.89
N HIS A 108 -5.63 0.36 -9.65
CA HIS A 108 -5.19 1.58 -8.99
C HIS A 108 -6.36 2.35 -8.37
N LEU A 109 -6.03 3.22 -7.43
CA LEU A 109 -6.97 4.21 -6.91
C LEU A 109 -6.90 5.47 -7.77
N MET A 110 -8.05 5.99 -8.16
CA MET A 110 -8.19 7.31 -8.80
C MET A 110 -8.70 8.30 -7.77
N MET A 111 -7.83 9.19 -7.31
CA MET A 111 -8.17 10.28 -6.40
C MET A 111 -8.58 11.50 -7.21
N ILE A 112 -9.88 11.66 -7.44
CA ILE A 112 -10.43 12.67 -8.34
C ILE A 112 -10.65 13.99 -7.60
N GLY A 113 -10.16 15.06 -8.20
CA GLY A 113 -10.30 16.42 -7.65
C GLY A 113 -9.51 16.58 -6.34
N LEU A 114 -8.18 16.53 -6.43
CA LEU A 114 -7.31 16.73 -5.27
C LEU A 114 -7.59 18.08 -4.62
N THR A 115 -7.81 18.07 -3.31
CA THR A 115 -8.10 19.28 -2.53
C THR A 115 -6.86 20.13 -2.28
N LYS A 116 -5.68 19.51 -2.39
CA LYS A 116 -4.37 20.16 -2.32
C LYS A 116 -3.38 19.42 -3.22
N ALA A 117 -2.27 20.05 -3.55
CA ALA A 117 -1.18 19.39 -4.26
C ALA A 117 -0.58 18.27 -3.40
N LEU A 118 -0.24 17.16 -4.03
CA LEU A 118 0.54 16.07 -3.45
C LEU A 118 1.99 16.24 -3.86
N LYS A 119 2.86 16.48 -2.92
CA LYS A 119 4.30 16.70 -3.13
C LYS A 119 5.10 15.52 -2.62
N SER A 120 6.21 15.21 -3.27
CA SER A 120 7.13 14.16 -2.78
C SER A 120 7.50 14.38 -1.33
N GLY A 121 7.38 13.35 -0.51
CA GLY A 121 7.60 13.39 0.93
C GLY A 121 6.34 13.59 1.76
N ASP A 122 5.22 13.98 1.13
CA ASP A 122 3.94 14.09 1.83
C ASP A 122 3.40 12.72 2.24
N LYS A 123 2.55 12.73 3.27
CA LYS A 123 1.74 11.58 3.71
C LYS A 123 0.27 11.92 3.52
N VAL A 124 -0.46 11.02 2.90
CA VAL A 124 -1.90 11.18 2.61
C VAL A 124 -2.69 10.17 3.42
N PRO A 125 -3.37 10.60 4.49
CA PRO A 125 -4.25 9.71 5.26
C PRO A 125 -5.43 9.24 4.41
N ALA A 126 -5.73 7.96 4.46
CA ALA A 126 -6.87 7.36 3.80
C ALA A 126 -7.44 6.21 4.65
N THR A 127 -8.70 5.87 4.42
CA THR A 127 -9.35 4.72 5.06
C THR A 127 -9.84 3.78 3.98
N LEU A 128 -9.37 2.54 4.03
CA LEU A 128 -9.85 1.46 3.17
C LEU A 128 -11.11 0.85 3.80
N VAL A 129 -12.17 0.76 3.02
CA VAL A 129 -13.46 0.20 3.46
C VAL A 129 -13.73 -1.10 2.74
N PHE A 130 -13.84 -2.19 3.49
CA PHE A 130 -14.06 -3.53 2.96
C PHE A 130 -15.50 -3.99 3.14
N ALA A 131 -15.94 -4.93 2.30
CA ALA A 131 -17.28 -5.51 2.36
C ALA A 131 -17.56 -6.22 3.70
N SER A 132 -16.54 -6.76 4.34
CA SER A 132 -16.62 -7.35 5.69
C SER A 132 -16.96 -6.35 6.79
N GLY A 133 -16.93 -5.05 6.50
CA GLY A 133 -17.05 -3.97 7.50
C GLY A 133 -15.72 -3.51 8.06
N THR A 134 -14.60 -4.15 7.71
CA THR A 134 -13.26 -3.70 8.11
C THR A 134 -12.97 -2.33 7.54
N ARG A 135 -12.52 -1.41 8.39
CA ARG A 135 -12.09 -0.05 8.02
C ARG A 135 -10.65 0.13 8.46
N LEU A 136 -9.72 0.09 7.52
CA LEU A 136 -8.30 0.16 7.79
C LEU A 136 -7.76 1.54 7.43
N LYS A 137 -7.23 2.25 8.43
CA LYS A 137 -6.56 3.54 8.23
C LYS A 137 -5.12 3.32 7.79
N ILE A 138 -4.72 4.00 6.72
CA ILE A 138 -3.39 3.97 6.14
C ILE A 138 -2.90 5.38 5.82
N GLU A 139 -1.62 5.50 5.52
CA GLU A 139 -1.03 6.71 4.91
C GLU A 139 -0.33 6.35 3.61
N LEU A 140 -0.71 7.02 2.52
CA LEU A 140 -0.01 6.92 1.25
C LEU A 140 1.23 7.83 1.28
N SER A 141 2.40 7.27 1.03
CA SER A 141 3.62 8.06 0.86
C SER A 141 3.67 8.65 -0.55
N VAL A 142 3.85 9.96 -0.67
CA VAL A 142 3.94 10.60 -1.99
C VAL A 142 5.38 10.52 -2.51
N GLY A 143 5.55 9.96 -3.71
CA GLY A 143 6.86 9.80 -4.33
C GLY A 143 6.78 9.34 -5.78
N LEU A 144 7.93 9.19 -6.43
CA LEU A 144 8.01 8.79 -7.84
C LEU A 144 7.95 7.27 -8.05
N SER A 145 8.11 6.51 -6.97
CA SER A 145 8.05 5.04 -6.96
C SER A 145 7.50 4.55 -5.64
N ALA A 146 7.19 3.27 -5.57
CA ALA A 146 6.85 2.63 -4.31
C ALA A 146 7.95 2.87 -3.28
N PRO A 147 7.58 3.07 -1.98
CA PRO A 147 8.56 3.07 -0.91
C PRO A 147 9.38 1.78 -1.02
N ALA A 148 10.71 1.89 -0.87
CA ALA A 148 11.54 0.71 -0.90
C ALA A 148 11.04 -0.28 0.16
N ALA A 149 10.67 -1.49 -0.27
CA ALA A 149 10.70 -2.61 0.64
C ALA A 149 12.15 -2.72 1.05
N GLU A 150 12.46 -2.51 2.31
CA GLU A 150 13.81 -2.74 2.77
C GLU A 150 14.17 -4.17 2.43
N GLY A 151 15.05 -4.29 1.43
CA GLY A 151 15.30 -5.52 0.75
C GLY A 151 15.97 -6.52 1.68
N HIS A 152 15.41 -7.68 1.74
CA HIS A 152 16.22 -8.85 1.90
C HIS A 152 17.04 -9.01 0.61
N SER A 153 18.24 -8.43 0.57
CA SER A 153 19.20 -8.80 -0.45
C SER A 153 19.57 -10.26 -0.17
N HIS A 154 18.95 -11.15 -0.90
CA HIS A 154 19.44 -12.51 -1.00
C HIS A 154 20.70 -12.47 -1.87
N HIS A 155 21.85 -12.62 -1.23
CA HIS A 155 23.07 -13.02 -1.89
C HIS A 155 23.11 -14.54 -2.03
#